data_1a79887bd88615a84643aed3ffa5ec98
#
_entry.id   1a79887bd88615a84643aed3ffa5ec98
#
_cell.length_a   1.000
_cell.length_b   1.000
_cell.length_c   1.000
_cell.angle_alpha   90.00
_cell.angle_beta   90.00
_cell.angle_gamma   90.00
#
_symmetry.space_group_name_H-M   'P 1'
#
loop_
_entity.id
_entity.type
_entity.pdbx_description
1 polymer ?
#
loop_
_entity_poly.entity_id
_entity_poly.type
_entity_poly.pdbx_seq_one_letter_code
_entity_poly.pdbx_strand_id
1 'polypeptide(L)'
;KANLQIGLRTEVWRSFNGFKHEAVGETGEHLHRIEYAFSPKISLGFKPSSEWDFRVSFARSTRFPLPEELFENVDDLQNMSISSPGLKPEVGNHGTIMIGNYKPKATTQLNMFFDKIENTIFSDQDITGSTTTNTFVNIERVRTLGAEFIAQRRDFLISNHDLSFNISYTNSEIIRHNSNPSVEGNQLPRVPEWRAKFQSLYHFTNKWDAMVAGRYQDKAFGQIDNSDILRGDNGQDEYFFLDLKTTYQFKNINASLGVNNLTDQLAYTGPHTFPRRSYSVDLKWKFM
;
A
#
# COMPACT_ATOMS: atom_id res chain seq x y z
N LYS A 1 -26.81 19.17 -0.52
CA LYS A 1 -25.95 19.83 -1.52
C LYS A 1 -25.31 18.78 -2.40
N ALA A 2 -25.22 19.03 -3.72
CA ALA A 2 -24.49 18.16 -4.64
C ALA A 2 -23.30 18.94 -5.22
N ASN A 3 -22.22 18.24 -5.52
CA ASN A 3 -21.07 18.78 -6.24
C ASN A 3 -20.59 17.79 -7.30
N LEU A 4 -20.21 18.30 -8.45
CA LEU A 4 -19.62 17.55 -9.54
C LEU A 4 -18.21 18.07 -9.77
N GLN A 5 -17.24 17.16 -9.85
CA GLN A 5 -15.87 17.44 -10.22
C GLN A 5 -15.51 16.65 -11.47
N ILE A 6 -15.00 17.33 -12.48
CA ILE A 6 -14.50 16.75 -13.71
C ILE A 6 -13.05 17.21 -13.87
N GLY A 7 -12.17 16.28 -14.18
CA GLY A 7 -10.77 16.55 -14.47
C GLY A 7 -10.32 15.79 -15.69
N LEU A 8 -9.38 16.38 -16.40
CA LEU A 8 -8.76 15.80 -17.58
C LEU A 8 -7.26 16.03 -17.53
N ARG A 9 -6.51 14.98 -17.78
CA ARG A 9 -5.05 15.02 -17.95
C ARG A 9 -4.68 14.35 -19.25
N THR A 10 -3.86 15.02 -20.03
CA THR A 10 -3.22 14.47 -21.22
C THR A 10 -1.72 14.51 -21.04
N GLU A 11 -1.04 13.47 -21.44
CA GLU A 11 0.41 13.34 -21.29
C GLU A 11 1.03 12.82 -22.57
N VAL A 12 2.23 13.26 -22.84
CA VAL A 12 3.10 12.73 -23.88
C VAL A 12 4.42 12.31 -23.21
N TRP A 13 4.74 11.03 -23.31
CA TRP A 13 5.98 10.48 -22.83
C TRP A 13 6.88 10.13 -24.03
N ARG A 14 8.16 10.44 -23.93
CA ARG A 14 9.13 10.17 -25.00
C ARG A 14 10.40 9.57 -24.44
N SER A 15 10.88 8.50 -25.07
CA SER A 15 12.22 7.95 -24.88
C SER A 15 13.01 8.15 -26.18
N PHE A 16 14.18 8.78 -26.08
CA PHE A 16 15.03 9.05 -27.22
C PHE A 16 16.51 9.02 -26.82
N ASN A 17 17.39 8.73 -27.78
CA ASN A 17 18.84 8.63 -27.61
C ASN A 17 19.26 7.65 -26.49
N GLY A 18 18.44 6.62 -26.22
CA GLY A 18 18.81 5.56 -25.31
C GLY A 18 19.97 4.74 -25.88
N PHE A 19 21.01 4.53 -25.08
CA PHE A 19 22.14 3.71 -25.46
C PHE A 19 22.46 2.74 -24.32
N LYS A 20 22.61 1.46 -24.68
CA LYS A 20 23.00 0.42 -23.75
C LYS A 20 24.45 0.02 -24.04
N HIS A 21 25.28 0.09 -23.02
CA HIS A 21 26.64 -0.43 -23.06
C HIS A 21 26.78 -1.57 -22.06
N GLU A 22 27.04 -2.76 -22.53
CA GLU A 22 27.35 -3.91 -21.68
C GLU A 22 28.82 -4.28 -21.83
N ALA A 23 29.46 -4.65 -20.72
CA ALA A 23 30.85 -5.11 -20.71
C ALA A 23 31.00 -6.46 -21.45
N VAL A 24 29.92 -7.27 -21.43
CA VAL A 24 29.84 -8.55 -22.18
C VAL A 24 28.41 -8.65 -22.69
N GLY A 25 28.20 -8.51 -24.00
CA GLY A 25 26.87 -8.63 -24.61
C GLY A 25 26.59 -7.62 -25.72
N GLU A 26 25.36 -7.45 -26.11
CA GLU A 26 24.94 -6.54 -27.18
C GLU A 26 24.98 -5.08 -26.72
N THR A 27 25.85 -4.32 -27.37
CA THR A 27 25.84 -2.86 -27.28
C THR A 27 24.94 -2.32 -28.38
N GLY A 28 23.99 -1.46 -28.06
CA GLY A 28 23.07 -0.97 -29.08
C GLY A 28 22.29 0.26 -28.67
N GLU A 29 21.72 0.93 -29.68
CA GLU A 29 20.80 2.04 -29.50
C GLU A 29 19.39 1.53 -29.25
N HIS A 30 18.69 2.14 -28.29
CA HIS A 30 17.28 1.88 -28.08
C HIS A 30 16.44 2.71 -29.05
N LEU A 31 15.41 2.08 -29.60
CA LEU A 31 14.46 2.74 -30.51
C LEU A 31 13.77 3.92 -29.82
N HIS A 32 13.60 4.98 -30.57
CA HIS A 32 12.78 6.11 -30.16
C HIS A 32 11.34 5.66 -29.93
N ARG A 33 10.77 6.07 -28.82
CA ARG A 33 9.41 5.68 -28.44
C ARG A 33 8.62 6.89 -27.97
N ILE A 34 7.37 6.99 -28.42
CA ILE A 34 6.44 8.05 -28.02
C ILE A 34 5.15 7.36 -27.57
N GLU A 35 4.68 7.71 -26.39
CA GLU A 35 3.43 7.24 -25.83
C GLU A 35 2.53 8.41 -25.46
N TYR A 36 1.23 8.23 -25.62
CA TYR A 36 0.20 9.23 -25.27
C TYR A 36 -0.70 8.67 -24.19
N ALA A 37 -1.05 9.49 -23.22
CA ALA A 37 -2.02 9.13 -22.21
C ALA A 37 -3.16 10.14 -22.14
N PHE A 38 -4.36 9.60 -21.90
CA PHE A 38 -5.60 10.33 -21.67
C PHE A 38 -6.23 9.82 -20.39
N SER A 39 -6.27 10.65 -19.35
CA SER A 39 -6.64 10.30 -18.00
C SER A 39 -7.78 11.20 -17.48
N PRO A 40 -9.04 10.90 -17.87
CA PRO A 40 -10.21 11.58 -17.36
C PRO A 40 -10.54 11.13 -15.95
N LYS A 41 -11.15 12.03 -15.16
CA LYS A 41 -11.77 11.69 -13.87
C LYS A 41 -13.09 12.43 -13.71
N ILE A 42 -14.03 11.79 -13.04
CA ILE A 42 -15.30 12.35 -12.63
C ILE A 42 -15.59 11.96 -11.19
N SER A 43 -16.13 12.86 -10.41
CA SER A 43 -16.57 12.58 -9.04
C SER A 43 -17.87 13.34 -8.78
N LEU A 44 -18.86 12.62 -8.29
CA LEU A 44 -20.15 13.16 -7.85
C LEU A 44 -20.26 12.99 -6.34
N GLY A 45 -20.39 14.11 -5.63
CA GLY A 45 -20.62 14.17 -4.19
C GLY A 45 -22.04 14.61 -3.88
N PHE A 46 -22.65 14.02 -2.86
CA PHE A 46 -23.97 14.35 -2.37
C PHE A 46 -23.97 14.42 -0.85
N LYS A 47 -24.35 15.58 -0.30
CA LYS A 47 -24.50 15.83 1.14
C LYS A 47 -25.95 16.16 1.46
N PRO A 48 -26.78 15.17 1.84
CA PRO A 48 -28.16 15.42 2.23
C PRO A 48 -28.27 16.26 3.51
N SER A 49 -27.32 16.10 4.41
CA SER A 49 -27.21 16.85 5.67
C SER A 49 -25.76 17.23 5.95
N SER A 50 -25.52 17.92 7.07
CA SER A 50 -24.17 18.21 7.57
C SER A 50 -23.42 16.97 8.05
N GLU A 51 -24.12 15.91 8.37
CA GLU A 51 -23.54 14.68 8.91
C GLU A 51 -23.22 13.64 7.84
N TRP A 52 -23.92 13.64 6.71
CA TRP A 52 -23.76 12.62 5.68
C TRP A 52 -23.06 13.13 4.43
N ASP A 53 -22.08 12.36 3.95
CA ASP A 53 -21.37 12.59 2.71
C ASP A 53 -21.34 11.29 1.88
N PHE A 54 -21.91 11.34 0.69
CA PHE A 54 -21.88 10.25 -0.29
C PHE A 54 -21.05 10.71 -1.49
N ARG A 55 -20.15 9.85 -1.95
CA ARG A 55 -19.35 10.16 -3.13
C ARG A 55 -19.18 8.93 -4.00
N VAL A 56 -19.31 9.13 -5.31
CA VAL A 56 -18.98 8.15 -6.32
C VAL A 56 -17.95 8.79 -7.25
N SER A 57 -16.86 8.08 -7.52
CA SER A 57 -15.81 8.59 -8.40
C SER A 57 -15.39 7.52 -9.39
N PHE A 58 -15.04 7.96 -10.57
CA PHE A 58 -14.38 7.17 -11.60
C PHE A 58 -13.18 7.94 -12.13
N ALA A 59 -12.05 7.23 -12.32
CA ALA A 59 -10.84 7.81 -12.88
C ALA A 59 -10.13 6.80 -13.78
N ARG A 60 -9.50 7.29 -14.83
CA ARG A 60 -8.49 6.57 -15.60
C ARG A 60 -7.12 7.17 -15.31
N SER A 61 -6.12 6.34 -15.12
CA SER A 61 -4.73 6.74 -14.91
C SER A 61 -3.80 5.99 -15.86
N THR A 62 -2.65 6.57 -16.15
CA THR A 62 -1.58 5.92 -16.90
C THR A 62 -0.28 6.09 -16.14
N ARG A 63 0.50 5.01 -16.00
CA ARG A 63 1.88 5.03 -15.51
C ARG A 63 2.80 4.60 -16.64
N PHE A 64 3.72 5.45 -17.02
CA PHE A 64 4.77 5.10 -17.98
C PHE A 64 5.88 4.33 -17.26
N PRO A 65 6.55 3.39 -17.96
CA PRO A 65 7.71 2.71 -17.41
C PRO A 65 8.79 3.70 -17.00
N LEU A 66 9.50 3.39 -15.93
CA LEU A 66 10.64 4.16 -15.46
C LEU A 66 11.91 3.82 -16.28
N PRO A 67 12.89 4.74 -16.37
CA PRO A 67 14.14 4.46 -17.08
C PRO A 67 14.85 3.19 -16.61
N GLU A 68 14.88 2.96 -15.29
CA GLU A 68 15.46 1.75 -14.70
C GLU A 68 14.72 0.47 -15.10
N GLU A 69 13.40 0.50 -15.24
CA GLU A 69 12.60 -0.65 -15.69
C GLU A 69 12.87 -0.99 -17.16
N LEU A 70 13.22 0.03 -17.97
CA LEU A 70 13.43 -0.10 -19.39
C LEU A 70 14.88 -0.41 -19.77
N PHE A 71 15.87 0.15 -19.05
CA PHE A 71 17.24 0.25 -19.56
C PHE A 71 18.31 -0.12 -18.54
N GLU A 72 18.01 -0.20 -17.24
CA GLU A 72 19.02 -0.51 -16.23
C GLU A 72 19.15 -2.03 -16.03
N ASN A 73 20.35 -2.55 -16.26
CA ASN A 73 20.72 -3.89 -15.84
C ASN A 73 21.69 -3.77 -14.65
N VAL A 74 21.41 -4.50 -13.60
CA VAL A 74 22.29 -4.65 -12.45
C VAL A 74 22.78 -6.09 -12.44
N ASP A 75 24.08 -6.28 -12.45
CA ASP A 75 24.72 -7.60 -12.33
C ASP A 75 25.72 -7.52 -11.18
N ASP A 76 25.30 -8.02 -10.02
CA ASP A 76 26.19 -8.26 -8.91
C ASP A 76 26.21 -9.77 -8.56
N LEU A 77 27.15 -10.18 -7.69
CA LEU A 77 27.39 -11.60 -7.39
C LEU A 77 26.19 -12.35 -6.81
N GLN A 78 25.17 -11.65 -6.31
CA GLN A 78 24.01 -12.24 -5.65
C GLN A 78 22.66 -11.81 -6.25
N ASN A 79 22.64 -10.67 -6.95
CA ASN A 79 21.40 -10.12 -7.51
C ASN A 79 21.64 -9.68 -8.96
N MET A 80 20.78 -10.13 -9.83
CA MET A 80 20.74 -9.73 -11.23
C MET A 80 19.40 -9.02 -11.51
N SER A 81 19.44 -7.84 -12.10
CA SER A 81 18.23 -7.18 -12.57
C SER A 81 18.29 -7.03 -14.08
N ILE A 82 17.26 -7.49 -14.76
CA ILE A 82 17.13 -7.45 -16.21
C ILE A 82 16.06 -6.45 -16.60
N SER A 83 16.46 -5.40 -17.30
CA SER A 83 15.56 -4.41 -17.86
C SER A 83 14.75 -4.95 -19.02
N SER A 84 13.58 -4.34 -19.27
CA SER A 84 12.68 -4.73 -20.34
C SER A 84 12.29 -3.53 -21.20
N PRO A 85 13.04 -3.22 -22.27
CA PRO A 85 12.76 -2.06 -23.15
C PRO A 85 11.39 -2.10 -23.82
N GLY A 86 10.77 -3.28 -23.91
CA GLY A 86 9.45 -3.50 -24.50
C GLY A 86 8.26 -3.28 -23.60
N LEU A 87 8.45 -2.85 -22.34
CA LEU A 87 7.37 -2.64 -21.39
C LEU A 87 6.36 -1.62 -21.90
N LYS A 88 5.08 -1.95 -21.79
CA LYS A 88 3.96 -1.07 -22.11
C LYS A 88 3.59 -0.23 -20.89
N PRO A 89 3.03 0.99 -21.10
CA PRO A 89 2.46 1.74 -19.99
C PRO A 89 1.33 0.97 -19.29
N GLU A 90 1.25 1.11 -17.97
CA GLU A 90 0.10 0.64 -17.22
C GLU A 90 -1.08 1.58 -17.45
N VAL A 91 -2.27 1.02 -17.62
CA VAL A 91 -3.52 1.77 -17.74
C VAL A 91 -4.50 1.27 -16.69
N GLY A 92 -4.77 2.11 -15.69
CA GLY A 92 -5.72 1.81 -14.62
C GLY A 92 -7.07 2.48 -14.84
N ASN A 93 -8.15 1.72 -14.61
CA ASN A 93 -9.51 2.24 -14.47
C ASN A 93 -9.94 2.00 -13.03
N HIS A 94 -10.32 3.07 -12.34
CA HIS A 94 -10.56 3.11 -10.90
C HIS A 94 -11.98 3.57 -10.62
N GLY A 95 -12.72 2.81 -9.83
CA GLY A 95 -14.03 3.17 -9.33
C GLY A 95 -14.03 3.22 -7.81
N THR A 96 -14.62 4.24 -7.20
CA THR A 96 -14.76 4.31 -5.74
C THR A 96 -16.16 4.77 -5.34
N ILE A 97 -16.67 4.19 -4.24
CA ILE A 97 -17.88 4.63 -3.57
C ILE A 97 -17.51 4.91 -2.11
N MET A 98 -17.81 6.10 -1.62
CA MET A 98 -17.58 6.51 -0.24
C MET A 98 -18.91 6.90 0.40
N ILE A 99 -19.15 6.39 1.60
CA ILE A 99 -20.26 6.74 2.48
C ILE A 99 -19.66 7.20 3.80
N GLY A 100 -19.84 8.46 4.14
CA GLY A 100 -19.34 9.05 5.38
C GLY A 100 -20.47 9.55 6.27
N ASN A 101 -20.36 9.29 7.58
CA ASN A 101 -21.19 9.90 8.61
C ASN A 101 -20.30 10.61 9.63
N TYR A 102 -20.51 11.91 9.79
CA TYR A 102 -19.67 12.81 10.58
C TYR A 102 -20.49 13.49 11.66
N LYS A 103 -20.37 13.02 12.89
CA LYS A 103 -21.00 13.61 14.07
C LYS A 103 -19.95 14.27 14.97
N PRO A 104 -20.29 15.17 15.88
CA PRO A 104 -19.32 15.89 16.71
C PRO A 104 -18.33 14.98 17.49
N LYS A 105 -18.78 13.80 17.91
CA LYS A 105 -17.97 12.83 18.67
C LYS A 105 -17.73 11.51 17.92
N ALA A 106 -18.22 11.35 16.70
CA ALA A 106 -18.15 10.09 15.97
C ALA A 106 -17.98 10.33 14.46
N THR A 107 -17.01 9.70 13.87
CA THR A 107 -16.82 9.64 12.41
C THR A 107 -16.87 8.18 11.99
N THR A 108 -17.67 7.89 10.97
CA THR A 108 -17.72 6.56 10.36
C THR A 108 -17.63 6.73 8.85
N GLN A 109 -16.80 5.95 8.19
CA GLN A 109 -16.66 5.98 6.74
C GLN A 109 -16.53 4.56 6.20
N LEU A 110 -17.25 4.28 5.13
CA LEU A 110 -17.11 3.08 4.32
C LEU A 110 -16.66 3.49 2.93
N ASN A 111 -15.54 2.95 2.50
CA ASN A 111 -15.02 3.07 1.14
C ASN A 111 -15.11 1.72 0.46
N MET A 112 -15.63 1.66 -0.75
CA MET A 112 -15.56 0.50 -1.64
C MET A 112 -14.82 0.90 -2.89
N PHE A 113 -13.93 0.05 -3.38
CA PHE A 113 -13.12 0.36 -4.55
C PHE A 113 -13.04 -0.83 -5.51
N PHE A 114 -12.90 -0.49 -6.76
CA PHE A 114 -12.68 -1.40 -7.86
C PHE A 114 -11.58 -0.83 -8.75
N ASP A 115 -10.54 -1.62 -9.00
CA ASP A 115 -9.47 -1.26 -9.90
C ASP A 115 -9.28 -2.36 -10.96
N LYS A 116 -9.15 -1.95 -12.20
CA LYS A 116 -8.74 -2.80 -13.31
C LYS A 116 -7.52 -2.16 -13.96
N ILE A 117 -6.38 -2.82 -13.84
CA ILE A 117 -5.13 -2.34 -14.40
C ILE A 117 -4.73 -3.24 -15.57
N GLU A 118 -4.46 -2.63 -16.71
CA GLU A 118 -3.94 -3.30 -17.91
C GLU A 118 -2.44 -3.01 -18.01
N ASN A 119 -1.68 -4.04 -18.42
CA ASN A 119 -0.22 -4.02 -18.55
C ASN A 119 0.50 -3.63 -17.24
N THR A 120 0.05 -4.14 -16.10
CA THR A 120 0.72 -3.92 -14.81
C THR A 120 2.18 -4.26 -14.91
N ILE A 121 3.08 -3.32 -14.63
CA ILE A 121 4.52 -3.55 -14.62
C ILE A 121 4.87 -4.19 -13.27
N PHE A 122 5.38 -5.40 -13.34
CA PHE A 122 5.72 -6.22 -12.18
C PHE A 122 7.18 -6.64 -12.22
N SER A 123 7.88 -6.54 -11.09
CA SER A 123 9.21 -7.13 -10.93
C SER A 123 9.02 -8.58 -10.50
N ASP A 124 9.13 -9.47 -11.47
CA ASP A 124 9.13 -10.92 -11.26
C ASP A 124 10.51 -11.37 -10.78
N GLN A 125 10.53 -12.19 -9.75
CA GLN A 125 11.75 -12.57 -9.06
C GLN A 125 11.94 -14.08 -9.13
N ASP A 126 12.98 -14.52 -9.83
CA ASP A 126 13.42 -15.90 -9.85
C ASP A 126 14.50 -16.13 -8.79
N ILE A 127 14.17 -16.97 -7.79
CA ILE A 127 15.05 -17.35 -6.68
C ILE A 127 15.50 -18.83 -6.78
N THR A 128 15.21 -19.50 -7.88
CA THR A 128 15.50 -20.95 -8.03
C THR A 128 16.98 -21.24 -8.28
N GLY A 129 17.74 -20.24 -8.73
CA GLY A 129 19.17 -20.31 -8.97
C GLY A 129 20.02 -19.91 -7.77
N SER A 130 21.35 -19.91 -7.97
CA SER A 130 22.32 -19.38 -7.00
C SER A 130 22.33 -17.84 -6.93
N THR A 131 21.78 -17.20 -7.94
CA THR A 131 21.65 -15.74 -8.08
C THR A 131 20.18 -15.40 -8.18
N THR A 132 19.72 -14.44 -7.40
CA THR A 132 18.35 -13.92 -7.52
C THR A 132 18.25 -13.07 -8.79
N THR A 133 17.35 -13.42 -9.70
CA THR A 133 17.13 -12.67 -10.94
C THR A 133 15.79 -11.94 -10.88
N ASN A 134 15.81 -10.62 -11.02
CA ASN A 134 14.64 -9.77 -11.14
C ASN A 134 14.43 -9.38 -12.61
N THR A 135 13.23 -9.62 -13.13
CA THR A 135 12.86 -9.25 -14.49
C THR A 135 11.58 -8.43 -14.48
N PHE A 136 11.59 -7.28 -15.17
CA PHE A 136 10.36 -6.50 -15.31
C PHE A 136 9.50 -7.04 -16.44
N VAL A 137 8.24 -7.32 -16.12
CA VAL A 137 7.26 -7.86 -17.08
C VAL A 137 5.95 -7.07 -17.02
N ASN A 138 5.17 -7.10 -18.11
CA ASN A 138 3.80 -6.64 -18.04
C ASN A 138 2.88 -7.84 -17.74
N ILE A 139 2.08 -7.73 -16.70
CA ILE A 139 0.90 -8.57 -16.48
C ILE A 139 -0.26 -7.92 -17.22
N GLU A 140 -0.84 -8.61 -18.19
CA GLU A 140 -1.82 -8.00 -19.10
C GLU A 140 -3.05 -7.47 -18.41
N ARG A 141 -3.49 -8.11 -17.31
CA ARG A 141 -4.64 -7.62 -16.56
C ARG A 141 -4.60 -8.07 -15.10
N VAL A 142 -4.74 -7.10 -14.23
CA VAL A 142 -4.95 -7.28 -12.78
C VAL A 142 -6.28 -6.63 -12.41
N ARG A 143 -7.04 -7.27 -11.54
CA ARG A 143 -8.28 -6.75 -10.95
C ARG A 143 -8.12 -6.69 -9.46
N THR A 144 -8.48 -5.56 -8.87
CA THR A 144 -8.53 -5.39 -7.42
C THR A 144 -9.92 -4.93 -7.01
N LEU A 145 -10.49 -5.61 -6.04
CA LEU A 145 -11.75 -5.28 -5.39
C LEU A 145 -11.48 -5.13 -3.90
N GLY A 146 -12.11 -4.16 -3.26
CA GLY A 146 -11.95 -4.06 -1.83
C GLY A 146 -12.93 -3.12 -1.15
N ALA A 147 -12.89 -3.17 0.18
CA ALA A 147 -13.65 -2.29 1.04
C ALA A 147 -12.80 -1.92 2.25
N GLU A 148 -12.97 -0.70 2.72
CA GLU A 148 -12.35 -0.16 3.92
C GLU A 148 -13.41 0.46 4.81
N PHE A 149 -13.40 0.11 6.07
CA PHE A 149 -14.25 0.70 7.10
C PHE A 149 -13.39 1.43 8.12
N ILE A 150 -13.71 2.70 8.36
CA ILE A 150 -13.04 3.57 9.31
C ILE A 150 -14.05 4.05 10.33
N ALA A 151 -13.75 3.92 11.61
CA ALA A 151 -14.55 4.46 12.69
C ALA A 151 -13.69 5.16 13.74
N GLN A 152 -14.12 6.33 14.16
CA GLN A 152 -13.50 7.06 15.26
C GLN A 152 -14.61 7.55 16.19
N ARG A 153 -14.43 7.40 17.48
CA ARG A 153 -15.40 7.85 18.47
C ARG A 153 -14.71 8.36 19.73
N ARG A 154 -15.08 9.57 20.14
CA ARG A 154 -14.74 10.11 21.46
C ARG A 154 -15.79 9.67 22.48
N ASP A 155 -15.38 9.52 23.73
CA ASP A 155 -16.22 9.05 24.82
C ASP A 155 -16.93 7.72 24.47
N PHE A 156 -16.19 6.75 23.94
CA PHE A 156 -16.68 5.44 23.54
C PHE A 156 -16.96 4.58 24.80
N LEU A 157 -18.21 4.16 25.00
CA LEU A 157 -18.72 3.41 26.16
C LEU A 157 -18.65 4.17 27.49
N ILE A 158 -17.55 4.85 27.79
CA ILE A 158 -17.33 5.64 29.00
C ILE A 158 -16.71 6.99 28.62
N SER A 159 -16.88 8.00 29.48
CA SER A 159 -16.26 9.30 29.31
C SER A 159 -14.73 9.21 29.27
N ASN A 160 -14.10 10.10 28.53
CA ASN A 160 -12.62 10.17 28.40
C ASN A 160 -11.98 8.96 27.71
N HIS A 161 -12.75 8.16 26.99
CA HIS A 161 -12.25 7.02 26.23
C HIS A 161 -12.45 7.24 24.74
N ASP A 162 -11.37 7.41 24.01
CA ASP A 162 -11.38 7.60 22.57
C ASP A 162 -10.97 6.28 21.87
N LEU A 163 -11.77 5.89 20.89
CA LEU A 163 -11.51 4.70 20.06
C LEU A 163 -11.39 5.09 18.61
N SER A 164 -10.37 4.58 17.94
CA SER A 164 -10.28 4.55 16.47
C SER A 164 -10.06 3.13 15.99
N PHE A 165 -10.71 2.81 14.87
CA PHE A 165 -10.67 1.50 14.23
C PHE A 165 -10.65 1.68 12.71
N ASN A 166 -9.83 0.89 12.05
CA ASN A 166 -9.79 0.75 10.60
C ASN A 166 -9.64 -0.72 10.25
N ILE A 167 -10.44 -1.19 9.29
CA ILE A 167 -10.30 -2.52 8.71
C ILE A 167 -10.46 -2.41 7.20
N SER A 168 -9.59 -3.08 6.46
CA SER A 168 -9.68 -3.18 5.01
C SER A 168 -9.60 -4.62 4.54
N TYR A 169 -10.39 -4.92 3.53
CA TYR A 169 -10.33 -6.14 2.74
C TYR A 169 -9.95 -5.77 1.31
N THR A 170 -8.99 -6.49 0.73
CA THR A 170 -8.50 -6.27 -0.63
C THR A 170 -8.32 -7.62 -1.31
N ASN A 171 -9.07 -7.89 -2.35
CA ASN A 171 -8.85 -9.02 -3.24
C ASN A 171 -8.22 -8.51 -4.53
N SER A 172 -6.95 -8.85 -4.77
CA SER A 172 -6.20 -8.47 -5.96
C SER A 172 -5.77 -9.72 -6.70
N GLU A 173 -6.22 -9.88 -7.94
CA GLU A 173 -6.13 -11.11 -8.71
C GLU A 173 -5.54 -10.86 -10.10
N ILE A 174 -4.66 -11.75 -10.54
CA ILE A 174 -4.12 -11.78 -11.91
C ILE A 174 -5.20 -12.40 -12.81
N ILE A 175 -5.82 -11.57 -13.65
CA ILE A 175 -6.89 -12.01 -14.56
C ILE A 175 -6.34 -12.54 -15.88
N ARG A 176 -5.18 -12.04 -16.32
CA ARG A 176 -4.56 -12.46 -17.57
C ARG A 176 -3.06 -12.23 -17.56
N HIS A 177 -2.32 -13.25 -17.96
CA HIS A 177 -0.87 -13.21 -18.13
C HIS A 177 -0.44 -14.04 -19.34
N ASN A 178 -0.24 -13.40 -20.49
CA ASN A 178 -0.03 -14.11 -21.76
C ASN A 178 1.24 -14.96 -21.80
N SER A 179 2.33 -14.50 -21.17
CA SER A 179 3.60 -15.24 -21.12
C SER A 179 3.61 -16.37 -20.06
N ASN A 180 2.74 -16.28 -19.06
CA ASN A 180 2.59 -17.30 -18.02
C ASN A 180 1.13 -17.51 -17.62
N PRO A 181 0.31 -18.19 -18.43
CA PRO A 181 -1.11 -18.41 -18.13
C PRO A 181 -1.36 -19.22 -16.86
N SER A 182 -0.36 -19.96 -16.36
CA SER A 182 -0.52 -20.79 -15.15
C SER A 182 -0.74 -19.98 -13.87
N VAL A 183 -0.42 -18.68 -13.87
CA VAL A 183 -0.61 -17.77 -12.73
C VAL A 183 -1.95 -17.02 -12.78
N GLU A 184 -2.75 -17.21 -13.82
CA GLU A 184 -4.08 -16.62 -13.90
C GLU A 184 -4.98 -17.18 -12.79
N GLY A 185 -5.67 -16.31 -12.08
CA GLY A 185 -6.45 -16.63 -10.88
C GLY A 185 -5.66 -16.52 -9.58
N ASN A 186 -4.34 -16.37 -9.62
CA ASN A 186 -3.53 -16.17 -8.44
C ASN A 186 -3.69 -14.78 -7.85
N GLN A 187 -3.46 -14.67 -6.55
CA GLN A 187 -3.38 -13.40 -5.85
C GLN A 187 -2.15 -12.62 -6.33
N LEU A 188 -2.34 -11.31 -6.58
CA LEU A 188 -1.20 -10.45 -6.89
C LEU A 188 -0.25 -10.40 -5.69
N PRO A 189 1.06 -10.65 -5.88
CA PRO A 189 2.03 -10.63 -4.78
C PRO A 189 2.09 -9.30 -4.03
N ARG A 190 2.47 -9.38 -2.76
CA ARG A 190 2.68 -8.23 -1.84
C ARG A 190 1.41 -7.46 -1.49
N VAL A 191 0.23 -8.05 -1.76
CA VAL A 191 -1.07 -7.47 -1.42
C VAL A 191 -1.78 -8.39 -0.43
N PRO A 192 -1.70 -8.14 0.89
CA PRO A 192 -2.44 -8.92 1.88
C PRO A 192 -3.95 -8.66 1.77
N GLU A 193 -4.76 -9.69 1.97
CA GLU A 193 -6.21 -9.56 1.87
C GLU A 193 -6.79 -8.73 3.01
N TRP A 194 -6.39 -8.99 4.24
CA TRP A 194 -6.91 -8.30 5.41
C TRP A 194 -5.86 -7.45 6.09
N ARG A 195 -6.25 -6.24 6.44
CA ARG A 195 -5.52 -5.37 7.35
C ARG A 195 -6.49 -4.75 8.35
N ALA A 196 -6.08 -4.70 9.61
CA ALA A 196 -6.86 -4.02 10.64
C ALA A 196 -5.95 -3.25 11.58
N LYS A 197 -6.43 -2.11 12.07
CA LYS A 197 -5.76 -1.30 13.08
C LYS A 197 -6.81 -0.79 14.06
N PHE A 198 -6.46 -0.79 15.34
CA PHE A 198 -7.24 -0.09 16.35
C PHE A 198 -6.33 0.70 17.28
N GLN A 199 -6.88 1.72 17.86
CA GLN A 199 -6.27 2.49 18.92
C GLN A 199 -7.33 2.85 19.94
N SER A 200 -7.07 2.53 21.19
CA SER A 200 -7.87 2.85 22.34
C SER A 200 -7.05 3.77 23.25
N LEU A 201 -7.55 4.97 23.46
CA LEU A 201 -6.87 6.01 24.25
C LEU A 201 -7.79 6.37 25.42
N TYR A 202 -7.27 6.24 26.64
CA TYR A 202 -7.99 6.60 27.84
C TYR A 202 -7.30 7.77 28.57
N HIS A 203 -8.06 8.82 28.84
CA HIS A 203 -7.63 10.01 29.56
C HIS A 203 -7.98 9.87 31.03
N PHE A 204 -7.04 9.38 31.86
CA PHE A 204 -7.26 9.25 33.31
C PHE A 204 -7.47 10.59 33.98
N THR A 205 -6.72 11.59 33.54
CA THR A 205 -6.82 12.98 33.96
C THR A 205 -6.43 13.90 32.80
N ASN A 206 -6.54 15.21 32.99
CA ASN A 206 -6.04 16.21 32.00
C ASN A 206 -4.53 16.14 31.75
N LYS A 207 -3.81 15.30 32.51
CA LYS A 207 -2.34 15.19 32.46
C LYS A 207 -1.85 13.77 32.21
N TRP A 208 -2.70 12.79 32.28
CA TRP A 208 -2.31 11.38 32.20
C TRP A 208 -3.18 10.62 31.22
N ASP A 209 -2.53 10.08 30.20
CA ASP A 209 -3.14 9.29 29.16
C ASP A 209 -2.49 7.90 29.09
N ALA A 210 -3.28 6.89 28.74
CA ALA A 210 -2.77 5.58 28.33
C ALA A 210 -3.41 5.14 27.02
N MET A 211 -2.62 4.51 26.18
CA MET A 211 -3.01 4.05 24.85
C MET A 211 -2.65 2.57 24.69
N VAL A 212 -3.60 1.83 24.12
CA VAL A 212 -3.38 0.50 23.56
C VAL A 212 -3.64 0.60 22.06
N ALA A 213 -2.73 0.11 21.25
CA ALA A 213 -2.91 0.05 19.80
C ALA A 213 -2.60 -1.36 19.29
N GLY A 214 -3.39 -1.82 18.32
CA GLY A 214 -3.18 -3.10 17.66
C GLY A 214 -3.10 -2.94 16.16
N ARG A 215 -2.25 -3.76 15.51
CA ARG A 215 -2.09 -3.85 14.06
C ARG A 215 -2.11 -5.30 13.64
N TYR A 216 -3.05 -5.63 12.77
CA TYR A 216 -3.14 -6.93 12.11
C TYR A 216 -2.89 -6.77 10.61
N GLN A 217 -2.18 -7.70 10.04
CA GLN A 217 -2.07 -7.89 8.60
C GLN A 217 -2.04 -9.39 8.32
N ASP A 218 -2.81 -9.78 7.33
CA ASP A 218 -2.78 -11.13 6.76
C ASP A 218 -1.48 -11.37 5.99
N LYS A 219 -1.15 -12.63 5.73
CA LYS A 219 -0.03 -12.98 4.87
C LYS A 219 -0.21 -12.41 3.46
N ALA A 220 0.89 -12.18 2.77
CA ALA A 220 0.88 -11.89 1.34
C ALA A 220 2.00 -12.69 0.66
N PHE A 221 1.71 -13.21 -0.53
CA PHE A 221 2.69 -13.91 -1.33
C PHE A 221 3.78 -12.96 -1.86
N GLY A 222 5.01 -13.43 -1.98
CA GLY A 222 6.11 -12.71 -2.62
C GLY A 222 6.24 -13.07 -4.09
N GLN A 223 5.89 -14.32 -4.44
CA GLN A 223 6.02 -14.89 -5.77
C GLN A 223 4.70 -14.83 -6.55
N ILE A 224 4.81 -14.65 -7.88
CA ILE A 224 3.65 -14.54 -8.78
C ILE A 224 2.84 -15.82 -8.88
N ASP A 225 3.48 -16.97 -8.66
CA ASP A 225 2.85 -18.29 -8.67
C ASP A 225 2.22 -18.67 -7.32
N ASN A 226 2.34 -17.78 -6.31
CA ASN A 226 1.87 -18.00 -4.95
C ASN A 226 2.47 -19.24 -4.26
N SER A 227 3.69 -19.63 -4.66
CA SER A 227 4.39 -20.81 -4.16
C SER A 227 5.29 -20.56 -2.97
N ASP A 228 5.21 -19.43 -2.30
CA ASP A 228 6.04 -19.06 -1.14
C ASP A 228 5.93 -20.15 -0.05
N ILE A 229 6.93 -20.99 0.04
CA ILE A 229 6.96 -22.15 0.94
C ILE A 229 7.72 -21.81 2.22
N LEU A 230 8.73 -20.95 2.11
CA LEU A 230 9.64 -20.65 3.20
C LEU A 230 9.30 -19.30 3.87
N ARG A 231 9.26 -19.34 5.20
CA ARG A 231 9.14 -18.14 6.02
C ARG A 231 10.32 -17.23 5.76
N GLY A 232 10.06 -15.96 5.46
CA GLY A 232 11.09 -14.94 5.27
C GLY A 232 11.66 -14.82 3.88
N ASP A 233 11.28 -15.66 2.90
CA ASP A 233 11.86 -15.55 1.57
C ASP A 233 11.41 -14.27 0.85
N ASN A 234 10.26 -14.15 0.28
CA ASN A 234 9.85 -12.90 -0.39
C ASN A 234 8.41 -12.49 -0.08
N GLY A 235 7.71 -13.33 0.66
CA GLY A 235 6.37 -13.06 1.13
C GLY A 235 6.34 -12.12 2.34
N GLN A 236 5.15 -11.88 2.82
CA GLN A 236 4.90 -11.16 4.05
C GLN A 236 4.15 -12.08 5.00
N ASP A 237 4.67 -12.22 6.21
CA ASP A 237 4.02 -13.00 7.25
C ASP A 237 2.71 -12.34 7.71
N GLU A 238 1.79 -13.20 8.16
CA GLU A 238 0.68 -12.76 9.00
C GLU A 238 1.21 -12.30 10.36
N TYR A 239 0.73 -11.16 10.84
CA TYR A 239 1.09 -10.68 12.17
C TYR A 239 -0.03 -9.92 12.87
N PHE A 240 0.03 -9.97 14.21
CA PHE A 240 -0.73 -9.09 15.09
C PHE A 240 0.20 -8.49 16.14
N PHE A 241 0.50 -7.21 16.00
CA PHE A 241 1.30 -6.46 16.95
C PHE A 241 0.41 -5.66 17.88
N LEU A 242 0.73 -5.70 19.16
CA LEU A 242 0.09 -4.92 20.20
C LEU A 242 1.11 -3.96 20.81
N ASP A 243 0.76 -2.69 20.86
CA ASP A 243 1.60 -1.62 21.39
C ASP A 243 0.91 -0.96 22.58
N LEU A 244 1.68 -0.60 23.60
CA LEU A 244 1.22 0.14 24.78
C LEU A 244 2.01 1.43 24.91
N LYS A 245 1.35 2.51 25.30
CA LYS A 245 2.00 3.78 25.61
C LYS A 245 1.25 4.48 26.73
N THR A 246 2.00 5.05 27.67
CA THR A 246 1.45 5.99 28.66
C THR A 246 2.20 7.31 28.61
N THR A 247 1.49 8.40 28.78
CA THR A 247 2.05 9.76 28.75
C THR A 247 1.57 10.54 29.95
N TYR A 248 2.50 11.14 30.69
CA TYR A 248 2.20 12.01 31.82
C TYR A 248 2.79 13.40 31.59
N GLN A 249 1.94 14.43 31.79
CA GLN A 249 2.35 15.84 31.72
C GLN A 249 2.64 16.40 33.08
N PHE A 250 3.87 16.79 33.32
CA PHE A 250 4.31 17.48 34.54
C PHE A 250 4.83 18.87 34.17
N LYS A 251 4.07 19.91 34.52
CA LYS A 251 4.39 21.32 34.14
C LYS A 251 4.65 21.42 32.62
N ASN A 252 5.86 21.76 32.24
CA ASN A 252 6.29 21.95 30.84
C ASN A 252 6.92 20.67 30.23
N ILE A 253 6.91 19.57 30.96
CA ILE A 253 7.52 18.30 30.54
C ILE A 253 6.40 17.29 30.24
N ASN A 254 6.44 16.66 29.08
CA ASN A 254 5.67 15.46 28.78
C ASN A 254 6.64 14.28 28.80
N ALA A 255 6.39 13.32 29.69
CA ALA A 255 7.12 12.07 29.75
C ALA A 255 6.24 10.94 29.23
N SER A 256 6.76 10.14 28.32
CA SER A 256 6.06 8.97 27.78
C SER A 256 6.91 7.72 27.94
N LEU A 257 6.25 6.61 28.28
CA LEU A 257 6.81 5.27 28.27
C LEU A 257 6.03 4.43 27.26
N GLY A 258 6.73 3.69 26.41
CA GLY A 258 6.13 2.86 25.38
C GLY A 258 6.72 1.46 25.31
N VAL A 259 5.88 0.50 24.95
CA VAL A 259 6.27 -0.87 24.58
C VAL A 259 5.66 -1.15 23.23
N ASN A 260 6.49 -1.42 22.22
CA ASN A 260 6.03 -1.84 20.91
C ASN A 260 6.17 -3.36 20.78
N ASN A 261 5.26 -3.98 20.05
CA ASN A 261 5.18 -5.43 19.87
C ASN A 261 5.22 -6.16 21.23
N LEU A 262 4.25 -5.86 22.10
CA LEU A 262 4.13 -6.41 23.44
C LEU A 262 4.14 -7.95 23.44
N THR A 263 3.53 -8.56 22.41
CA THR A 263 3.46 -10.02 22.23
C THR A 263 4.80 -10.63 21.82
N ASP A 264 5.80 -9.81 21.48
CA ASP A 264 7.13 -10.23 21.01
C ASP A 264 7.06 -11.15 19.78
N GLN A 265 6.07 -10.97 18.92
CA GLN A 265 5.89 -11.77 17.72
C GLN A 265 7.01 -11.48 16.72
N LEU A 266 7.63 -12.55 16.20
CA LEU A 266 8.53 -12.48 15.06
C LEU A 266 7.70 -12.57 13.79
N ALA A 267 7.88 -11.61 12.88
CA ALA A 267 7.26 -11.60 11.56
C ALA A 267 8.24 -11.02 10.52
N TYR A 268 8.11 -11.50 9.29
CA TYR A 268 8.97 -11.11 8.17
C TYR A 268 8.18 -10.30 7.13
N THR A 269 8.88 -9.41 6.45
CA THR A 269 8.42 -8.73 5.26
C THR A 269 9.52 -8.78 4.21
N GLY A 270 9.40 -9.73 3.27
CA GLY A 270 10.50 -10.13 2.41
C GLY A 270 11.69 -10.63 3.25
N PRO A 271 12.94 -10.28 2.93
CA PRO A 271 14.12 -10.74 3.68
C PRO A 271 14.31 -10.04 5.03
N HIS A 272 13.45 -9.10 5.41
CA HIS A 272 13.61 -8.30 6.61
C HIS A 272 12.63 -8.71 7.71
N THR A 273 13.07 -8.65 8.97
CA THR A 273 12.22 -8.86 10.13
C THR A 273 11.64 -7.54 10.62
N PHE A 274 10.38 -7.57 11.08
CA PHE A 274 9.88 -6.49 11.93
C PHE A 274 10.63 -6.50 13.28
N PRO A 275 10.81 -5.30 13.90
CA PRO A 275 11.40 -5.24 15.24
C PRO A 275 10.61 -6.09 16.23
N ARG A 276 11.34 -6.89 17.03
CA ARG A 276 10.81 -7.60 18.18
C ARG A 276 10.39 -6.57 19.23
N ARG A 277 9.93 -7.05 20.41
CA ARG A 277 9.54 -6.15 21.51
C ARG A 277 10.62 -5.11 21.77
N SER A 278 10.20 -3.86 21.79
CA SER A 278 11.08 -2.73 22.09
C SER A 278 10.43 -1.78 23.08
N TYR A 279 11.26 -1.11 23.84
CA TYR A 279 10.86 -0.16 24.87
C TYR A 279 11.32 1.22 24.48
N SER A 280 10.48 2.23 24.72
CA SER A 280 10.80 3.63 24.43
C SER A 280 10.51 4.51 25.63
N VAL A 281 11.36 5.53 25.81
CA VAL A 281 11.17 6.61 26.77
C VAL A 281 11.32 7.92 26.01
N ASP A 282 10.27 8.76 26.04
CA ASP A 282 10.29 10.06 25.38
C ASP A 282 10.12 11.17 26.43
N LEU A 283 10.98 12.19 26.38
CA LEU A 283 10.87 13.39 27.18
C LEU A 283 10.78 14.61 26.28
N LYS A 284 9.66 15.34 26.34
CA LYS A 284 9.44 16.55 25.58
C LYS A 284 9.29 17.75 26.51
N TRP A 285 10.21 18.68 26.43
CA TRP A 285 10.15 19.93 27.18
C TRP A 285 9.63 21.06 26.28
N LYS A 286 8.64 21.81 26.78
CA LYS A 286 8.15 23.05 26.16
C LYS A 286 8.86 24.23 26.82
N PHE A 287 9.72 24.91 26.07
CA PHE A 287 10.27 26.21 26.48
C PHE A 287 9.19 27.27 26.32
N MET A 288 9.03 28.13 27.32
CA MET A 288 8.20 29.33 27.23
C MET A 288 9.01 30.48 26.67
#